data_9920b111ef0644ff27a10b4585ac2994
#
_entry.id   9920b111ef0644ff27a10b4585ac2994
#
_cell.length_a   1.000
_cell.length_b   1.000
_cell.length_c   1.000
_cell.angle_alpha   90.00
_cell.angle_beta   90.00
_cell.angle_gamma   90.00
#
_symmetry.space_group_name_H-M   'P 1'
#
loop_
_entity.id
_entity.type
_entity.pdbx_description
1 polymer ?
#
loop_
_entity_poly.entity_id
_entity_poly.type
_entity_poly.pdbx_seq_one_letter_code
_entity_poly.pdbx_strand_id
1 'polypeptide(L)'
;ASGISFTSGGGIGTRGPGEKKLESDRRLIHERIGQLKAELEDVKRHREVARQQRDRDCTVSAAIVGYTNAGKSTLLNYLTDAGILAEDKLFATLDPTTRMLKLPSGQNILLTDTVGFIRKLPHNLIEAFKSTLEEARYSDIILHVADVSNPQLDTQIHIVYETLRQLEIRDKTIVTVFNKMDKLTGDVILRDFSSDFR
;
A
#
# COMPACT_ATOMS: atom_id res chain seq x y z
N ALA A 1 17.35 63.90 52.50
CA ALA A 1 17.20 62.48 52.37
C ALA A 1 16.52 62.19 50.98
N SER A 2 17.31 61.78 50.04
CA SER A 2 16.95 61.55 48.65
C SER A 2 16.45 60.09 48.46
N GLY A 3 15.20 59.93 48.04
CA GLY A 3 14.62 58.66 47.64
C GLY A 3 14.87 58.37 46.17
N ILE A 4 15.54 57.26 45.90
CA ILE A 4 15.78 56.75 44.52
C ILE A 4 14.63 55.82 44.19
N SER A 5 13.84 56.22 43.17
CA SER A 5 12.78 55.39 42.60
C SER A 5 13.36 54.48 41.51
N PHE A 6 13.31 53.17 41.72
CA PHE A 6 13.62 52.17 40.68
C PHE A 6 12.37 51.90 39.87
N THR A 7 12.32 52.44 38.64
CA THR A 7 11.32 52.01 37.63
C THR A 7 11.80 50.71 37.01
N SER A 8 11.09 49.65 37.33
CA SER A 8 11.23 48.34 36.63
C SER A 8 10.69 48.47 35.21
N GLY A 9 11.57 48.63 34.25
CA GLY A 9 11.26 48.55 32.82
C GLY A 9 11.04 47.10 32.41
N GLY A 10 9.80 46.66 32.30
CA GLY A 10 9.43 45.39 31.67
C GLY A 10 9.82 45.41 30.19
N GLY A 11 10.90 44.69 29.85
CA GLY A 11 11.29 44.49 28.47
C GLY A 11 10.24 43.67 27.73
N ILE A 12 9.46 44.34 26.87
CA ILE A 12 8.63 43.68 25.87
C ILE A 12 9.61 43.08 24.85
N GLY A 13 9.82 41.78 24.93
CA GLY A 13 10.63 41.03 23.95
C GLY A 13 10.03 41.22 22.56
N THR A 14 10.61 42.13 21.77
CA THR A 14 10.30 42.30 20.36
C THR A 14 10.76 41.04 19.63
N ARG A 15 9.83 40.14 19.29
CA ARG A 15 10.08 38.99 18.41
C ARG A 15 10.70 39.50 17.09
N GLY A 16 11.90 39.01 16.79
CA GLY A 16 12.62 39.40 15.58
C GLY A 16 11.90 39.00 14.29
N PRO A 17 12.20 39.61 13.14
CA PRO A 17 11.58 39.31 11.85
C PRO A 17 11.68 37.82 11.48
N GLY A 18 12.76 37.14 11.91
CA GLY A 18 12.96 35.69 11.70
C GLY A 18 12.00 34.80 12.48
N GLU A 19 11.66 35.16 13.72
CA GLU A 19 10.70 34.41 14.52
C GLU A 19 9.28 34.48 13.95
N LYS A 20 8.88 35.67 13.45
CA LYS A 20 7.57 35.84 12.78
C LYS A 20 7.47 35.01 11.52
N LYS A 21 8.55 34.89 10.74
CA LYS A 21 8.58 34.07 9.54
C LYS A 21 8.49 32.58 9.89
N LEU A 22 9.23 32.11 10.86
CA LEU A 22 9.17 30.73 11.34
C LEU A 22 7.75 30.37 11.88
N GLU A 23 7.09 31.29 12.55
CA GLU A 23 5.75 31.08 13.09
C GLU A 23 4.69 31.04 11.96
N SER A 24 4.83 31.88 10.92
CA SER A 24 3.97 31.82 9.74
C SER A 24 4.19 30.54 8.92
N ASP A 25 5.45 30.12 8.74
CA ASP A 25 5.78 28.89 8.03
C ASP A 25 5.24 27.66 8.76
N ARG A 26 5.38 27.62 10.10
CA ARG A 26 4.76 26.59 10.94
C ARG A 26 3.24 26.53 10.75
N ARG A 27 2.58 27.68 10.76
CA ARG A 27 1.13 27.74 10.59
C ARG A 27 0.72 27.17 9.23
N LEU A 28 1.40 27.57 8.14
CA LEU A 28 1.15 27.06 6.80
C LEU A 28 1.34 25.55 6.72
N ILE A 29 2.39 25.01 7.36
CA ILE A 29 2.63 23.57 7.42
C ILE A 29 1.49 22.88 8.18
N HIS A 30 1.08 23.39 9.33
CA HIS A 30 -0.02 22.81 10.09
C HIS A 30 -1.37 22.85 9.33
N GLU A 31 -1.66 23.95 8.65
CA GLU A 31 -2.83 24.06 7.79
C GLU A 31 -2.78 23.02 6.66
N ARG A 32 -1.63 22.86 6.01
CA ARG A 32 -1.46 21.84 4.96
C ARG A 32 -1.60 20.42 5.47
N ILE A 33 -1.02 20.11 6.64
CA ILE A 33 -1.20 18.82 7.31
C ILE A 33 -2.69 18.59 7.63
N GLY A 34 -3.40 19.61 8.10
CA GLY A 34 -4.84 19.54 8.37
C GLY A 34 -5.65 19.22 7.11
N GLN A 35 -5.36 19.89 6.00
CA GLN A 35 -5.99 19.63 4.70
C GLN A 35 -5.73 18.20 4.22
N LEU A 36 -4.47 17.75 4.25
CA LEU A 36 -4.11 16.39 3.82
C LEU A 36 -4.77 15.31 4.69
N LYS A 37 -4.91 15.56 5.99
CA LYS A 37 -5.65 14.64 6.88
C LYS A 37 -7.13 14.57 6.52
N ALA A 38 -7.76 15.69 6.21
CA ALA A 38 -9.16 15.72 5.80
C ALA A 38 -9.36 15.00 4.46
N GLU A 39 -8.50 15.25 3.47
CA GLU A 39 -8.50 14.54 2.19
C GLU A 39 -8.34 13.03 2.39
N LEU A 40 -7.46 12.61 3.30
CA LEU A 40 -7.25 11.19 3.62
C LEU A 40 -8.49 10.54 4.23
N GLU A 41 -9.17 11.23 5.14
CA GLU A 41 -10.42 10.73 5.74
C GLU A 41 -11.55 10.64 4.71
N ASP A 42 -11.62 11.54 3.76
CA ASP A 42 -12.58 11.46 2.65
C ASP A 42 -12.29 10.24 1.75
N VAL A 43 -11.03 9.99 1.42
CA VAL A 43 -10.63 8.79 0.65
C VAL A 43 -11.00 7.52 1.40
N LYS A 44 -10.75 7.45 2.71
CA LYS A 44 -11.15 6.29 3.54
C LYS A 44 -12.66 6.07 3.51
N ARG A 45 -13.44 7.14 3.67
CA ARG A 45 -14.90 7.07 3.63
C ARG A 45 -15.41 6.58 2.27
N HIS A 46 -14.86 7.08 1.17
CA HIS A 46 -15.23 6.61 -0.17
C HIS A 46 -14.91 5.12 -0.38
N ARG A 47 -13.75 4.67 0.09
CA ARG A 47 -13.38 3.25 0.04
C ARG A 47 -14.35 2.39 0.86
N GLU A 48 -14.74 2.84 2.05
CA GLU A 48 -15.69 2.12 2.90
C GLU A 48 -17.06 1.99 2.25
N VAL A 49 -17.59 3.05 1.65
CA VAL A 49 -18.87 3.00 0.90
C VAL A 49 -18.77 2.02 -0.27
N ALA A 50 -17.67 2.06 -1.03
CA ALA A 50 -17.45 1.13 -2.14
C ALA A 50 -17.36 -0.33 -1.68
N ARG A 51 -16.79 -0.60 -0.49
CA ARG A 51 -16.76 -1.94 0.13
C ARG A 51 -18.16 -2.41 0.51
N GLN A 52 -18.92 -1.59 1.21
CA GLN A 52 -20.29 -1.94 1.61
C GLN A 52 -21.19 -2.26 0.41
N GLN A 53 -20.94 -1.60 -0.73
CA GLN A 53 -21.65 -1.90 -1.96
C GLN A 53 -21.24 -3.26 -2.54
N ARG A 54 -19.94 -3.58 -2.54
CA ARG A 54 -19.41 -4.89 -2.96
C ARG A 54 -20.00 -6.04 -2.11
N ASP A 55 -20.06 -5.84 -0.79
CA ASP A 55 -20.62 -6.82 0.14
C ASP A 55 -22.12 -7.07 -0.13
N ARG A 56 -22.88 -6.03 -0.48
CA ARG A 56 -24.30 -6.15 -0.85
C ARG A 56 -24.50 -6.92 -2.15
N ASP A 57 -23.60 -6.70 -3.11
CA ASP A 57 -23.66 -7.34 -4.43
C ASP A 57 -23.11 -8.78 -4.39
N CYS A 58 -22.65 -9.27 -3.23
CA CYS A 58 -22.00 -10.57 -3.05
C CYS A 58 -20.88 -10.83 -4.09
N THR A 59 -20.18 -9.80 -4.49
CA THR A 59 -19.11 -9.91 -5.50
C THR A 59 -17.82 -10.34 -4.83
N VAL A 60 -17.30 -11.50 -5.18
CA VAL A 60 -16.01 -12.00 -4.69
C VAL A 60 -14.89 -11.04 -5.12
N SER A 61 -14.02 -10.73 -4.18
CA SER A 61 -12.87 -9.86 -4.38
C SER A 61 -11.55 -10.59 -4.19
N ALA A 62 -10.58 -10.31 -5.03
CA ALA A 62 -9.23 -10.85 -4.91
C ALA A 62 -8.19 -9.73 -5.02
N ALA A 63 -7.26 -9.70 -4.06
CA ALA A 63 -6.14 -8.77 -4.09
C ALA A 63 -4.89 -9.45 -4.63
N ILE A 64 -4.25 -8.81 -5.60
CA ILE A 64 -3.00 -9.28 -6.19
C ILE A 64 -1.85 -8.72 -5.36
N VAL A 65 -1.12 -9.59 -4.68
CA VAL A 65 0.04 -9.25 -3.87
C VAL A 65 1.30 -9.94 -4.41
N GLY A 66 2.46 -9.44 -4.07
CA GLY A 66 3.70 -10.05 -4.46
C GLY A 66 4.87 -9.07 -4.42
N TYR A 67 6.06 -9.59 -4.57
CA TYR A 67 7.25 -8.77 -4.54
C TYR A 67 7.24 -7.74 -5.69
N THR A 68 7.96 -6.62 -5.53
CA THR A 68 8.07 -5.63 -6.60
C THR A 68 8.64 -6.28 -7.85
N ASN A 69 8.14 -5.88 -9.01
CA ASN A 69 8.51 -6.45 -10.33
C ASN A 69 8.22 -7.97 -10.51
N ALA A 70 7.35 -8.57 -9.70
CA ALA A 70 6.91 -9.96 -9.92
C ALA A 70 5.92 -10.11 -11.09
N GLY A 71 5.42 -9.00 -11.66
CA GLY A 71 4.49 -8.99 -12.80
C GLY A 71 3.02 -8.90 -12.41
N LYS A 72 2.69 -8.32 -11.25
CA LYS A 72 1.29 -8.15 -10.78
C LYS A 72 0.41 -7.36 -11.75
N SER A 73 0.85 -6.15 -12.10
CA SER A 73 0.11 -5.27 -13.02
C SER A 73 0.02 -5.85 -14.42
N THR A 74 1.05 -6.58 -14.87
CA THR A 74 1.03 -7.31 -16.14
C THR A 74 -0.02 -8.42 -16.11
N LEU A 75 -0.11 -9.17 -15.00
CA LEU A 75 -1.12 -10.20 -14.81
C LEU A 75 -2.54 -9.60 -14.82
N LEU A 76 -2.76 -8.51 -14.08
CA LEU A 76 -4.04 -7.83 -14.07
C LEU A 76 -4.45 -7.38 -15.46
N ASN A 77 -3.54 -6.75 -16.23
CA ASN A 77 -3.78 -6.32 -17.61
C ASN A 77 -4.15 -7.49 -18.50
N TYR A 78 -3.41 -8.58 -18.40
CA TYR A 78 -3.65 -9.77 -19.20
C TYR A 78 -5.02 -10.40 -18.92
N LEU A 79 -5.42 -10.45 -17.65
CA LEU A 79 -6.69 -11.05 -17.27
C LEU A 79 -7.90 -10.16 -17.54
N THR A 80 -7.74 -8.83 -17.53
CA THR A 80 -8.86 -7.88 -17.59
C THR A 80 -8.87 -7.00 -18.84
N ASP A 81 -7.91 -7.20 -19.74
CA ASP A 81 -7.71 -6.35 -20.95
C ASP A 81 -7.64 -4.84 -20.63
N ALA A 82 -7.06 -4.51 -19.52
CA ALA A 82 -7.17 -3.18 -18.86
C ALA A 82 -6.04 -2.24 -19.22
N GLY A 83 -5.20 -2.37 -20.17
CA GLY A 83 -4.21 -1.39 -20.66
C GLY A 83 -3.48 -0.55 -19.58
N ILE A 84 -3.29 -1.08 -18.36
CA ILE A 84 -2.59 -0.37 -17.27
C ILE A 84 -1.10 -0.35 -17.59
N LEU A 85 -0.45 0.77 -17.27
CA LEU A 85 0.99 0.93 -17.44
C LEU A 85 1.74 -0.10 -16.57
N ALA A 86 2.20 -1.17 -17.19
CA ALA A 86 3.06 -2.17 -16.55
C ALA A 86 4.52 -1.79 -16.83
N GLU A 87 5.19 -1.19 -15.87
CA GLU A 87 6.59 -0.82 -16.00
C GLU A 87 7.51 -1.79 -15.24
N ASP A 88 8.67 -2.06 -15.81
CA ASP A 88 9.75 -2.84 -15.18
C ASP A 88 10.50 -1.98 -14.12
N LYS A 89 9.74 -1.26 -13.29
CA LYS A 89 10.28 -0.40 -12.25
C LYS A 89 9.80 -0.84 -10.88
N LEU A 90 10.64 -0.54 -9.87
CA LEU A 90 10.23 -0.69 -8.47
C LEU A 90 9.06 0.26 -8.19
N PHE A 91 7.98 -0.26 -7.56
CA PHE A 91 6.78 0.52 -7.21
C PHE A 91 6.06 1.15 -8.42
N ALA A 92 5.94 0.40 -9.52
CA ALA A 92 5.16 0.85 -10.69
C ALA A 92 3.70 1.16 -10.33
N THR A 93 3.13 0.46 -9.36
CA THR A 93 1.78 0.70 -8.84
C THR A 93 1.87 1.34 -7.46
N LEU A 94 1.42 2.59 -7.33
CA LEU A 94 1.30 3.31 -6.06
C LEU A 94 -0.15 3.34 -5.55
N ASP A 95 -1.11 3.45 -6.46
CA ASP A 95 -2.53 3.42 -6.15
C ASP A 95 -3.15 2.06 -6.51
N PRO A 96 -3.95 1.46 -5.62
CA PRO A 96 -4.66 0.22 -5.92
C PRO A 96 -5.58 0.41 -7.13
N THR A 97 -5.42 -0.44 -8.11
CA THR A 97 -6.30 -0.44 -9.29
C THR A 97 -7.20 -1.67 -9.27
N THR A 98 -8.51 -1.44 -9.20
CA THR A 98 -9.51 -2.52 -9.18
C THR A 98 -10.15 -2.67 -10.56
N ARG A 99 -10.27 -3.91 -11.03
CA ARG A 99 -10.90 -4.28 -12.30
C ARG A 99 -11.81 -5.49 -12.12
N MET A 100 -12.85 -5.53 -12.91
CA MET A 100 -13.75 -6.68 -12.98
C MET A 100 -13.20 -7.73 -13.93
N LEU A 101 -13.11 -8.96 -13.48
CA LEU A 101 -12.81 -10.13 -14.30
C LEU A 101 -14.04 -11.00 -14.38
N LYS A 102 -14.47 -11.34 -15.60
CA LYS A 102 -15.53 -12.31 -15.86
C LYS A 102 -14.89 -13.68 -16.04
N LEU A 103 -15.21 -14.59 -15.13
CA LEU A 103 -14.75 -15.97 -15.20
C LEU A 103 -15.49 -16.77 -16.30
N PRO A 104 -14.91 -17.83 -16.81
CA PRO A 104 -15.59 -18.75 -17.77
C PRO A 104 -16.87 -19.34 -17.19
N SER A 105 -16.99 -19.47 -15.88
CA SER A 105 -18.21 -19.88 -15.18
C SER A 105 -19.36 -18.88 -15.28
N GLY A 106 -19.12 -17.67 -15.78
CA GLY A 106 -20.05 -16.54 -15.80
C GLY A 106 -20.05 -15.68 -14.55
N GLN A 107 -19.30 -16.06 -13.51
CA GLN A 107 -19.14 -15.25 -12.28
C GLN A 107 -18.24 -14.06 -12.52
N ASN A 108 -18.54 -12.95 -11.88
CA ASN A 108 -17.68 -11.78 -11.86
C ASN A 108 -16.87 -11.76 -10.56
N ILE A 109 -15.59 -11.46 -10.68
CA ILE A 109 -14.72 -11.19 -9.51
C ILE A 109 -14.05 -9.84 -9.68
N LEU A 110 -13.78 -9.17 -8.57
CA LEU A 110 -13.02 -7.92 -8.56
C LEU A 110 -11.56 -8.24 -8.27
N LEU A 111 -10.67 -7.89 -9.20
CA LEU A 111 -9.23 -7.99 -9.01
C LEU A 111 -8.65 -6.63 -8.69
N THR A 112 -7.92 -6.54 -7.60
CA THR A 112 -7.23 -5.30 -7.19
C THR A 112 -5.73 -5.52 -7.22
N ASP A 113 -5.02 -4.76 -8.08
CA ASP A 113 -3.56 -4.69 -8.04
C ASP A 113 -3.11 -3.86 -6.84
N THR A 114 -2.10 -4.34 -6.14
CA THR A 114 -1.55 -3.67 -4.97
C THR A 114 -0.09 -3.28 -5.17
N VAL A 115 0.42 -2.47 -4.27
CA VAL A 115 1.83 -2.10 -4.25
C VAL A 115 2.71 -3.33 -4.07
N GLY A 116 3.83 -3.38 -4.81
CA GLY A 116 4.81 -4.45 -4.68
C GLY A 116 5.59 -4.40 -3.36
N PHE A 117 5.75 -5.54 -2.71
CA PHE A 117 6.57 -5.66 -1.51
C PHE A 117 8.06 -5.54 -1.83
N ILE A 118 8.82 -4.99 -0.88
CA ILE A 118 10.28 -4.91 -0.94
C ILE A 118 10.90 -5.36 0.38
N ARG A 119 12.15 -5.77 0.30
CA ARG A 119 12.98 -6.06 1.47
C ARG A 119 13.30 -4.73 2.20
N LYS A 120 13.05 -4.66 3.51
CA LYS A 120 13.27 -3.47 4.35
C LYS A 120 12.47 -2.24 3.88
N LEU A 121 11.16 -2.28 4.07
CA LEU A 121 10.32 -1.08 3.95
C LEU A 121 10.81 -0.03 4.97
N PRO A 122 11.12 1.19 4.53
CA PRO A 122 11.41 2.28 5.45
C PRO A 122 10.21 2.52 6.37
N HIS A 123 10.46 2.74 7.68
CA HIS A 123 9.39 2.90 8.67
C HIS A 123 8.37 4.00 8.33
N ASN A 124 8.83 5.09 7.72
CA ASN A 124 7.97 6.19 7.28
C ASN A 124 7.04 5.82 6.10
N LEU A 125 7.34 4.76 5.35
CA LEU A 125 6.50 4.27 4.27
C LEU A 125 5.54 3.15 4.73
N ILE A 126 5.73 2.55 5.90
CA ILE A 126 4.88 1.47 6.39
C ILE A 126 3.42 1.92 6.50
N GLU A 127 3.16 3.14 6.99
CA GLU A 127 1.79 3.65 7.09
C GLU A 127 1.13 3.93 5.74
N ALA A 128 1.90 4.47 4.79
CA ALA A 128 1.43 4.66 3.42
C ALA A 128 1.11 3.32 2.74
N PHE A 129 1.97 2.30 2.97
CA PHE A 129 1.74 0.95 2.47
C PHE A 129 0.56 0.24 3.14
N LYS A 130 0.34 0.46 4.44
CA LYS A 130 -0.84 -0.08 5.12
C LYS A 130 -2.13 0.34 4.42
N SER A 131 -2.25 1.60 4.02
CA SER A 131 -3.45 2.11 3.35
C SER A 131 -3.69 1.48 1.98
N THR A 132 -2.64 1.17 1.23
CA THR A 132 -2.76 0.50 -0.09
C THR A 132 -2.95 -1.01 0.05
N LEU A 133 -2.42 -1.61 1.12
CA LEU A 133 -2.59 -3.04 1.42
C LEU A 133 -3.86 -3.34 2.23
N GLU A 134 -4.58 -2.32 2.69
CA GLU A 134 -5.91 -2.49 3.27
C GLU A 134 -6.85 -3.23 2.31
N GLU A 135 -6.73 -3.02 0.99
CA GLU A 135 -7.52 -3.77 0.01
C GLU A 135 -7.24 -5.28 0.08
N ALA A 136 -6.01 -5.71 0.36
CA ALA A 136 -5.69 -7.11 0.60
C ALA A 136 -6.33 -7.65 1.89
N ARG A 137 -6.44 -6.83 2.94
CA ARG A 137 -7.10 -7.20 4.19
C ARG A 137 -8.60 -7.45 4.01
N TYR A 138 -9.24 -6.69 3.14
CA TYR A 138 -10.69 -6.78 2.90
C TYR A 138 -11.07 -7.70 1.73
N SER A 139 -10.12 -8.18 0.94
CA SER A 139 -10.40 -9.15 -0.11
C SER A 139 -10.74 -10.54 0.45
N ASP A 140 -11.51 -11.30 -0.31
CA ASP A 140 -11.85 -12.70 0.04
C ASP A 140 -10.69 -13.64 -0.26
N ILE A 141 -9.94 -13.35 -1.31
CA ILE A 141 -8.85 -14.17 -1.83
C ILE A 141 -7.59 -13.31 -2.01
N ILE A 142 -6.45 -13.87 -1.69
CA ILE A 142 -5.13 -13.30 -2.00
C ILE A 142 -4.52 -14.04 -3.19
N LEU A 143 -4.21 -13.31 -4.24
CA LEU A 143 -3.49 -13.83 -5.39
C LEU A 143 -2.01 -13.42 -5.27
N HIS A 144 -1.19 -14.33 -4.79
CA HIS A 144 0.24 -14.09 -4.59
C HIS A 144 1.02 -14.36 -5.87
N VAL A 145 1.58 -13.33 -6.49
CA VAL A 145 2.40 -13.44 -7.71
C VAL A 145 3.88 -13.51 -7.35
N ALA A 146 4.53 -14.61 -7.73
CA ALA A 146 5.93 -14.88 -7.47
C ALA A 146 6.72 -15.02 -8.79
N ASP A 147 7.86 -14.35 -8.88
CA ASP A 147 8.76 -14.40 -10.03
C ASP A 147 9.70 -15.60 -9.90
N VAL A 148 9.42 -16.67 -10.63
CA VAL A 148 10.22 -17.91 -10.55
C VAL A 148 11.61 -17.78 -11.18
N SER A 149 11.84 -16.78 -12.00
CA SER A 149 13.15 -16.53 -12.60
C SER A 149 14.14 -15.85 -11.64
N ASN A 150 13.65 -15.40 -10.48
CA ASN A 150 14.49 -14.70 -9.51
C ASN A 150 15.24 -15.70 -8.59
N PRO A 151 16.58 -15.61 -8.50
CA PRO A 151 17.36 -16.51 -7.64
C PRO A 151 17.02 -16.41 -6.14
N GLN A 152 16.34 -15.35 -5.72
CA GLN A 152 15.90 -15.11 -4.34
C GLN A 152 14.41 -15.41 -4.15
N LEU A 153 13.81 -16.27 -4.96
CA LEU A 153 12.38 -16.59 -4.95
C LEU A 153 11.88 -16.90 -3.52
N ASP A 154 12.54 -17.84 -2.82
CA ASP A 154 12.14 -18.24 -1.47
C ASP A 154 12.16 -17.07 -0.48
N THR A 155 13.20 -16.23 -0.57
CA THR A 155 13.32 -15.03 0.26
C THR A 155 12.21 -14.03 -0.03
N GLN A 156 11.87 -13.84 -1.31
CA GLN A 156 10.80 -12.93 -1.72
C GLN A 156 9.43 -13.44 -1.24
N ILE A 157 9.17 -14.72 -1.40
CA ILE A 157 7.95 -15.35 -0.88
C ILE A 157 7.85 -15.16 0.63
N HIS A 158 8.92 -15.45 1.37
CA HIS A 158 8.96 -15.26 2.82
C HIS A 158 8.65 -13.80 3.22
N ILE A 159 9.24 -12.82 2.54
CA ILE A 159 8.99 -11.39 2.81
C ILE A 159 7.52 -11.03 2.59
N VAL A 160 6.90 -11.53 1.52
CA VAL A 160 5.49 -11.28 1.24
C VAL A 160 4.61 -11.81 2.36
N TYR A 161 4.79 -13.06 2.75
CA TYR A 161 3.99 -13.68 3.81
C TYR A 161 4.23 -13.03 5.17
N GLU A 162 5.48 -12.71 5.50
CA GLU A 162 5.80 -12.00 6.74
C GLU A 162 5.11 -10.62 6.79
N THR A 163 5.08 -9.91 5.66
CA THR A 163 4.39 -8.62 5.58
C THR A 163 2.88 -8.78 5.72
N LEU A 164 2.27 -9.79 5.09
CA LEU A 164 0.84 -10.10 5.26
C LEU A 164 0.51 -10.40 6.72
N ARG A 165 1.38 -11.14 7.42
CA ARG A 165 1.25 -11.43 8.85
C ARG A 165 1.33 -10.16 9.71
N GLN A 166 2.28 -9.27 9.43
CA GLN A 166 2.42 -7.97 10.12
C GLN A 166 1.21 -7.05 9.91
N LEU A 167 0.52 -7.19 8.79
CA LEU A 167 -0.72 -6.48 8.48
C LEU A 167 -1.97 -7.16 9.06
N GLU A 168 -1.77 -8.22 9.86
CA GLU A 168 -2.86 -9.01 10.44
C GLU A 168 -3.81 -9.61 9.40
N ILE A 169 -3.32 -9.86 8.19
CA ILE A 169 -4.06 -10.55 7.14
C ILE A 169 -3.92 -12.04 7.42
N ARG A 170 -4.94 -12.61 8.08
CA ARG A 170 -5.01 -14.02 8.47
C ARG A 170 -6.27 -14.65 7.90
N ASP A 171 -6.31 -15.97 7.91
CA ASP A 171 -7.50 -16.74 7.53
C ASP A 171 -8.02 -16.45 6.12
N LYS A 172 -7.11 -16.09 5.20
CA LYS A 172 -7.43 -15.86 3.79
C LYS A 172 -6.98 -17.02 2.92
N THR A 173 -7.77 -17.33 1.92
CA THR A 173 -7.32 -18.26 0.86
C THR A 173 -6.24 -17.57 0.03
N ILE A 174 -5.05 -18.17 0.00
CA ILE A 174 -3.93 -17.66 -0.80
C ILE A 174 -3.70 -18.60 -1.97
N VAL A 175 -3.76 -18.05 -3.19
CA VAL A 175 -3.45 -18.75 -4.44
C VAL A 175 -2.12 -18.20 -4.95
N THR A 176 -1.09 -19.05 -5.03
CA THR A 176 0.23 -18.62 -5.55
C THR A 176 0.29 -18.82 -7.05
N VAL A 177 0.61 -17.74 -7.77
CA VAL A 177 0.85 -17.70 -9.20
C VAL A 177 2.33 -17.58 -9.46
N PHE A 178 2.93 -18.63 -10.00
CA PHE A 178 4.33 -18.64 -10.42
C PHE A 178 4.47 -18.01 -11.81
N ASN A 179 4.98 -16.79 -11.85
CA ASN A 179 5.10 -15.99 -13.05
C ASN A 179 6.51 -16.04 -13.65
N LYS A 180 6.63 -15.64 -14.90
CA LYS A 180 7.89 -15.59 -15.69
C LYS A 180 8.52 -16.96 -15.90
N MET A 181 7.71 -18.00 -16.03
CA MET A 181 8.14 -19.37 -16.34
C MET A 181 8.95 -19.47 -17.65
N ASP A 182 8.68 -18.56 -18.59
CA ASP A 182 9.39 -18.42 -19.87
C ASP A 182 10.88 -18.08 -19.72
N LYS A 183 11.28 -17.57 -18.56
CA LYS A 183 12.70 -17.22 -18.24
C LYS A 183 13.47 -18.35 -17.58
N LEU A 184 12.82 -19.45 -17.29
CA LEU A 184 13.51 -20.60 -16.66
C LEU A 184 14.32 -21.38 -17.68
N THR A 185 15.56 -21.65 -17.35
CA THR A 185 16.46 -22.51 -18.11
C THR A 185 16.73 -23.79 -17.28
N GLY A 186 15.76 -24.72 -17.26
CA GLY A 186 15.90 -25.99 -16.54
C GLY A 186 14.65 -26.38 -15.74
N ASP A 187 14.70 -27.55 -15.13
CA ASP A 187 13.64 -28.07 -14.27
C ASP A 187 13.63 -27.33 -12.93
N VAL A 188 12.53 -26.71 -12.62
CA VAL A 188 12.32 -26.04 -11.33
C VAL A 188 11.30 -26.82 -10.53
N ILE A 189 11.69 -27.25 -9.33
CA ILE A 189 10.77 -27.84 -8.37
C ILE A 189 10.06 -26.69 -7.66
N LEU A 190 8.80 -26.46 -8.02
CA LEU A 190 7.93 -25.50 -7.35
C LEU A 190 7.41 -26.11 -6.05
N ARG A 191 7.67 -25.45 -4.95
CA ARG A 191 7.19 -25.84 -3.61
C ARG A 191 5.96 -25.04 -3.23
N ASP A 192 4.98 -25.71 -2.65
CA ASP A 192 3.85 -25.02 -2.04
C ASP A 192 4.25 -24.46 -0.67
N PHE A 193 4.28 -23.14 -0.56
CA PHE A 193 4.62 -22.44 0.67
C PHE A 193 3.39 -22.08 1.52
N SER A 194 2.20 -22.34 1.05
CA SER A 194 0.95 -21.94 1.74
C SER A 194 0.79 -22.67 3.09
N SER A 195 1.34 -23.85 3.24
CA SER A 195 1.32 -24.62 4.49
C SER A 195 2.22 -24.06 5.59
N ASP A 196 3.28 -23.33 5.21
CA ASP A 196 4.28 -22.81 6.15
C ASP A 196 3.76 -21.54 6.89
N PHE A 197 2.56 -21.03 6.52
CA PHE A 197 2.01 -19.75 6.96
C PHE A 197 0.60 -19.84 7.56
N ARG A 198 0.18 -21.06 7.93
CA ARG A 198 -1.07 -21.26 8.68
C ARG A 198 -0.90 -21.01 10.17
#